data_aac2ccb798753799df665231866ec1ed
#
_entry.id   aac2ccb798753799df665231866ec1ed
#
_cell.length_a   1.000
_cell.length_b   1.000
_cell.length_c   1.000
_cell.angle_alpha   90.00
_cell.angle_beta   90.00
_cell.angle_gamma   90.00
#
_symmetry.space_group_name_H-M   'P 1'
#
loop_
_entity.id
_entity.type
_entity.pdbx_description
1 polymer ?
#
loop_
_entity_poly.entity_id
_entity_poly.type
_entity_poly.pdbx_seq_one_letter_code
_entity_poly.pdbx_strand_id
1 'polypeptide(L)'
;MCQLVGYIGDRPIAPLVLKALELQEPYFAAHATGMGVIDAKGKVQVEKATGPVPLVKKMTRITKLKGKVGIGHSRYSALAREDPRYDIDSMCHPFTNDAGDIAMMHNGDIANFKEHWAHLKPNHKFKSYNPAIDWITDSEVAVHMIDDEVKKGAGFDEALRMVMPKLTGQVLLCLISEKEPDTIWLANRWQPCYVGVGNDEVMWTSSKVGLEPIKNELKRIYQPSKNSLIKLTRGKADVQVLDPNYKIVDMKLNKRILKEGILSILSVADLDFLRLWYALDKTNWAKTYGIEQEEWKALRRDYGVSIVNPFIEVLDELIEAGKIKKRIDYRAEGCYGKTPRFMYSLA
;
A
#
# COMPACT_ATOMS: atom_id res chain seq x y z
N MET A 1 -2.59 -5.67 4.47
CA MET A 1 -1.78 -4.87 3.49
C MET A 1 -2.68 -4.40 2.37
N CYS A 2 -2.36 -3.27 1.77
CA CYS A 2 -3.17 -2.63 0.74
C CYS A 2 -2.46 -2.67 -0.61
N GLN A 3 -3.15 -2.29 -1.68
CA GLN A 3 -2.56 -2.11 -3.00
C GLN A 3 -2.58 -0.62 -3.34
N LEU A 4 -1.42 -0.10 -3.68
CA LEU A 4 -1.20 1.32 -3.89
C LEU A 4 -0.64 1.59 -5.28
N VAL A 5 -0.90 2.80 -5.76
CA VAL A 5 -0.39 3.32 -7.05
C VAL A 5 -0.07 4.79 -6.89
N GLY A 6 1.03 5.25 -7.49
CA GLY A 6 1.30 6.65 -7.72
C GLY A 6 1.75 6.86 -9.15
N TYR A 7 1.35 7.97 -9.76
CA TYR A 7 1.67 8.29 -11.15
C TYR A 7 1.95 9.78 -11.33
N ILE A 8 2.99 10.05 -12.10
CA ILE A 8 3.35 11.39 -12.60
C ILE A 8 3.55 11.29 -14.11
N GLY A 9 2.81 12.07 -14.88
CA GLY A 9 2.92 12.11 -16.33
C GLY A 9 1.71 12.74 -17.01
N ASP A 10 1.65 12.65 -18.34
CA ASP A 10 0.61 13.30 -19.15
C ASP A 10 -0.57 12.38 -19.54
N ARG A 11 -0.55 11.11 -19.12
CA ARG A 11 -1.66 10.20 -19.40
C ARG A 11 -2.91 10.59 -18.60
N PRO A 12 -4.11 10.27 -19.10
CA PRO A 12 -5.35 10.40 -18.33
C PRO A 12 -5.22 9.65 -17.00
N ILE A 13 -5.11 10.40 -15.87
CA ILE A 13 -4.67 9.83 -14.60
C ILE A 13 -5.67 8.86 -13.98
N ALA A 14 -6.98 9.22 -13.99
CA ALA A 14 -7.97 8.39 -13.33
C ALA A 14 -8.13 7.00 -14.00
N PRO A 15 -8.26 6.88 -15.34
CA PRO A 15 -8.30 5.56 -15.98
C PRO A 15 -7.05 4.71 -15.70
N LEU A 16 -5.87 5.33 -15.71
CA LEU A 16 -4.60 4.64 -15.50
C LEU A 16 -4.47 4.11 -14.07
N VAL A 17 -4.64 4.99 -13.08
CA VAL A 17 -4.51 4.64 -11.66
C VAL A 17 -5.57 3.59 -11.25
N LEU A 18 -6.83 3.78 -11.68
CA LEU A 18 -7.89 2.82 -11.37
C LEU A 18 -7.66 1.47 -12.04
N LYS A 19 -7.16 1.45 -13.29
CA LYS A 19 -6.79 0.19 -13.96
C LYS A 19 -5.67 -0.55 -13.23
N ALA A 20 -4.66 0.18 -12.79
CA ALA A 20 -3.55 -0.39 -12.03
C ALA A 20 -4.00 -0.95 -10.67
N LEU A 21 -4.95 -0.29 -10.00
CA LEU A 21 -5.57 -0.83 -8.78
C LEU A 21 -6.38 -2.10 -9.07
N GLU A 22 -7.22 -2.10 -10.10
CA GLU A 22 -8.02 -3.27 -10.51
C GLU A 22 -7.15 -4.53 -10.75
N LEU A 23 -5.96 -4.36 -11.32
CA LEU A 23 -5.04 -5.47 -11.55
C LEU A 23 -4.43 -6.02 -10.26
N GLN A 24 -4.32 -5.19 -9.23
CA GLN A 24 -3.73 -5.55 -7.94
C GLN A 24 -4.74 -6.07 -6.92
N GLU A 25 -6.01 -5.63 -7.00
CA GLU A 25 -7.07 -6.01 -6.04
C GLU A 25 -7.19 -7.51 -5.79
N PRO A 26 -7.05 -8.41 -6.82
CA PRO A 26 -7.24 -9.84 -6.60
C PRO A 26 -6.25 -10.49 -5.64
N TYR A 27 -5.13 -9.86 -5.28
CA TYR A 27 -4.24 -10.42 -4.26
C TYR A 27 -4.94 -10.44 -2.88
N PHE A 28 -5.41 -9.29 -2.38
CA PHE A 28 -6.04 -9.23 -1.05
C PHE A 28 -6.76 -7.90 -0.72
N ALA A 29 -6.81 -6.93 -1.63
CA ALA A 29 -7.44 -5.62 -1.40
C ALA A 29 -8.96 -5.61 -1.69
N ALA A 30 -9.50 -4.51 -2.17
CA ALA A 30 -10.89 -4.31 -2.62
C ALA A 30 -11.94 -4.04 -1.53
N HIS A 31 -11.55 -3.74 -0.29
CA HIS A 31 -12.52 -3.32 0.73
C HIS A 31 -12.92 -1.85 0.58
N ALA A 32 -12.03 -1.01 0.07
CA ALA A 32 -12.31 0.38 -0.26
C ALA A 32 -11.37 0.85 -1.37
N THR A 33 -11.81 1.83 -2.14
CA THR A 33 -11.03 2.46 -3.20
C THR A 33 -11.02 3.96 -3.02
N GLY A 34 -9.85 4.58 -3.20
CA GLY A 34 -9.75 6.02 -3.22
C GLY A 34 -8.59 6.51 -4.07
N MET A 35 -8.69 7.76 -4.49
CA MET A 35 -7.68 8.44 -5.30
C MET A 35 -7.56 9.90 -4.90
N GLY A 36 -6.33 10.40 -4.88
CA GLY A 36 -6.01 11.81 -4.74
C GLY A 36 -5.22 12.28 -5.96
N VAL A 37 -5.49 13.49 -6.44
CA VAL A 37 -4.78 14.11 -7.56
C VAL A 37 -4.44 15.57 -7.24
N ILE A 38 -3.39 16.08 -7.89
CA ILE A 38 -3.14 17.50 -8.01
C ILE A 38 -3.79 17.95 -9.34
N ASP A 39 -4.81 18.82 -9.24
CA ASP A 39 -5.53 19.30 -10.42
C ASP A 39 -4.73 20.37 -11.20
N ALA A 40 -5.29 20.86 -12.31
CA ALA A 40 -4.65 21.85 -13.15
C ALA A 40 -4.44 23.23 -12.46
N LYS A 41 -5.09 23.47 -11.31
CA LYS A 41 -4.93 24.67 -10.48
C LYS A 41 -3.92 24.45 -9.35
N GLY A 42 -3.25 23.30 -9.31
CA GLY A 42 -2.34 22.91 -8.24
C GLY A 42 -3.06 22.53 -6.94
N LYS A 43 -4.34 22.18 -6.97
CA LYS A 43 -5.14 21.84 -5.80
C LYS A 43 -5.31 20.34 -5.62
N VAL A 44 -5.26 19.89 -4.38
CA VAL A 44 -5.55 18.52 -4.00
C VAL A 44 -7.05 18.24 -4.17
N GLN A 45 -7.37 17.18 -4.91
CA GLN A 45 -8.73 16.66 -5.06
C GLN A 45 -8.72 15.19 -4.63
N VAL A 46 -9.67 14.78 -3.79
CA VAL A 46 -9.78 13.40 -3.27
C VAL A 46 -11.20 12.87 -3.47
N GLU A 47 -11.28 11.66 -4.02
CA GLU A 47 -12.53 10.87 -4.09
C GLU A 47 -12.26 9.48 -3.54
N LYS A 48 -13.14 8.98 -2.68
CA LYS A 48 -12.99 7.69 -2.03
C LYS A 48 -14.32 7.15 -1.53
N ALA A 49 -14.46 5.83 -1.53
CA ALA A 49 -15.59 5.13 -0.92
C ALA A 49 -15.21 3.68 -0.57
N THR A 50 -16.05 3.05 0.23
CA THR A 50 -15.99 1.61 0.49
C THR A 50 -16.32 0.81 -0.77
N GLY A 51 -15.65 -0.32 -0.97
CA GLY A 51 -15.84 -1.24 -2.06
C GLY A 51 -14.71 -1.31 -3.09
N PRO A 52 -14.76 -2.34 -3.98
CA PRO A 52 -13.79 -2.53 -5.05
C PRO A 52 -13.88 -1.43 -6.11
N VAL A 53 -12.81 -1.25 -6.89
CA VAL A 53 -12.72 -0.23 -7.94
C VAL A 53 -13.95 -0.18 -8.86
N PRO A 54 -14.49 -1.29 -9.39
CA PRO A 54 -15.66 -1.24 -10.26
C PRO A 54 -16.92 -0.68 -9.61
N LEU A 55 -17.09 -0.89 -8.30
CA LEU A 55 -18.20 -0.35 -7.53
C LEU A 55 -18.02 1.15 -7.29
N VAL A 56 -16.87 1.56 -6.79
CA VAL A 56 -16.57 2.96 -6.45
C VAL A 56 -16.59 3.86 -7.69
N LYS A 57 -16.17 3.37 -8.85
CA LYS A 57 -16.34 4.06 -10.17
C LYS A 57 -17.79 4.45 -10.44
N LYS A 58 -18.77 3.63 -10.02
CA LYS A 58 -20.20 3.89 -10.23
C LYS A 58 -20.79 4.82 -9.17
N MET A 59 -20.28 4.77 -7.96
CA MET A 59 -20.85 5.47 -6.80
C MET A 59 -20.30 6.89 -6.61
N THR A 60 -19.10 7.17 -7.14
CA THR A 60 -18.39 8.42 -6.88
C THR A 60 -17.99 9.14 -8.17
N ARG A 61 -17.34 10.28 -8.01
CA ARG A 61 -16.77 11.06 -9.11
C ARG A 61 -15.31 10.70 -9.41
N ILE A 62 -14.77 9.62 -8.85
CA ILE A 62 -13.36 9.21 -8.94
C ILE A 62 -12.85 9.14 -10.40
N THR A 63 -13.70 8.72 -11.34
CA THR A 63 -13.37 8.67 -12.78
C THR A 63 -13.26 10.04 -13.45
N LYS A 64 -13.72 11.10 -12.76
CA LYS A 64 -13.71 12.49 -13.25
C LYS A 64 -12.51 13.28 -12.74
N LEU A 65 -11.72 12.72 -11.83
CA LEU A 65 -10.50 13.34 -11.35
C LEU A 65 -9.50 13.53 -12.49
N LYS A 66 -8.92 14.72 -12.56
CA LYS A 66 -7.96 15.13 -13.61
C LYS A 66 -6.74 15.74 -12.97
N GLY A 67 -5.57 15.41 -13.50
CA GLY A 67 -4.29 15.93 -13.03
C GLY A 67 -3.14 15.23 -13.72
N LYS A 68 -1.92 15.64 -13.39
CA LYS A 68 -0.68 15.02 -13.87
C LYS A 68 0.05 14.24 -12.77
N VAL A 69 -0.32 14.49 -11.53
CA VAL A 69 0.21 13.86 -10.32
C VAL A 69 -0.94 13.27 -9.54
N GLY A 70 -0.87 12.00 -9.18
CA GLY A 70 -1.90 11.37 -8.39
C GLY A 70 -1.48 10.07 -7.73
N ILE A 71 -2.22 9.73 -6.70
CA ILE A 71 -2.05 8.56 -5.86
C ILE A 71 -3.38 7.82 -5.74
N GLY A 72 -3.34 6.50 -5.70
CA GLY A 72 -4.51 5.64 -5.62
C GLY A 72 -4.31 4.49 -4.64
N HIS A 73 -5.38 4.08 -3.99
CA HIS A 73 -5.36 3.10 -2.92
C HIS A 73 -6.54 2.14 -3.03
N SER A 74 -6.26 0.84 -2.99
CA SER A 74 -7.27 -0.20 -2.73
C SER A 74 -6.98 -0.85 -1.38
N ARG A 75 -7.94 -0.69 -0.45
CA ARG A 75 -7.77 -1.02 0.96
C ARG A 75 -7.98 -2.50 1.23
N TYR A 76 -7.15 -3.05 2.11
CA TYR A 76 -7.45 -4.24 2.90
C TYR A 76 -7.56 -3.84 4.37
N SER A 77 -8.61 -4.29 5.06
CA SER A 77 -8.74 -4.11 6.50
C SER A 77 -9.22 -5.40 7.14
N ALA A 78 -8.41 -5.93 8.06
CA ALA A 78 -8.81 -7.09 8.85
C ALA A 78 -9.99 -6.75 9.76
N LEU A 79 -9.97 -5.55 10.38
CA LEU A 79 -11.05 -5.09 11.26
C LEU A 79 -12.38 -4.95 10.51
N ALA A 80 -12.38 -4.36 9.32
CA ALA A 80 -13.59 -4.19 8.52
C ALA A 80 -14.21 -5.53 8.05
N ARG A 81 -13.42 -6.61 7.99
CA ARG A 81 -13.94 -7.96 7.70
C ARG A 81 -14.73 -8.55 8.85
N GLU A 82 -14.36 -8.18 10.08
CA GLU A 82 -14.95 -8.72 11.30
C GLU A 82 -16.09 -7.84 11.82
N ASP A 83 -15.96 -6.52 11.65
CA ASP A 83 -16.92 -5.54 12.15
C ASP A 83 -17.15 -4.42 11.12
N PRO A 84 -18.36 -4.31 10.54
CA PRO A 84 -18.69 -3.31 9.53
C PRO A 84 -18.59 -1.85 10.02
N ARG A 85 -18.53 -1.59 11.33
CA ARG A 85 -18.28 -0.25 11.85
C ARG A 85 -16.91 0.30 11.50
N TYR A 86 -15.94 -0.56 11.16
CA TYR A 86 -14.63 -0.16 10.62
C TYR A 86 -14.64 0.03 9.09
N ASP A 87 -15.82 -0.09 8.46
CA ASP A 87 -15.99 -0.06 7.03
C ASP A 87 -16.85 1.10 6.57
N ILE A 88 -16.36 2.31 6.78
CA ILE A 88 -17.00 3.55 6.40
C ILE A 88 -16.11 4.39 5.50
N ASP A 89 -16.71 5.21 4.64
CA ASP A 89 -15.99 6.01 3.63
C ASP A 89 -14.94 6.94 4.25
N SER A 90 -15.19 7.48 5.44
CA SER A 90 -14.23 8.33 6.14
C SER A 90 -12.94 7.60 6.54
N MET A 91 -13.00 6.28 6.71
CA MET A 91 -11.83 5.43 7.02
C MET A 91 -11.08 4.93 5.78
N CYS A 92 -11.44 5.39 4.58
CA CYS A 92 -10.77 5.04 3.33
C CYS A 92 -9.62 6.03 3.04
N HIS A 93 -8.56 5.55 2.37
CA HIS A 93 -7.48 6.40 1.86
C HIS A 93 -7.86 7.10 0.55
N PRO A 94 -7.22 8.23 0.19
CA PRO A 94 -6.22 8.98 0.97
C PRO A 94 -6.83 9.77 2.14
N PHE A 95 -5.99 10.05 3.15
CA PHE A 95 -6.31 11.01 4.21
C PHE A 95 -5.70 12.37 3.89
N THR A 96 -6.33 13.44 4.36
CA THR A 96 -5.82 14.80 4.17
C THR A 96 -5.58 15.44 5.53
N ASN A 97 -4.60 16.36 5.59
CA ASN A 97 -4.45 17.25 6.73
C ASN A 97 -5.68 18.15 6.91
N ASP A 98 -5.68 19.01 7.95
CA ASP A 98 -6.82 19.90 8.24
C ASP A 98 -7.10 20.89 7.12
N ALA A 99 -6.06 21.46 6.50
CA ALA A 99 -6.17 22.39 5.40
C ALA A 99 -6.64 21.73 4.08
N GLY A 100 -6.45 20.41 3.94
CA GLY A 100 -6.78 19.67 2.72
C GLY A 100 -5.76 19.82 1.60
N ASP A 101 -4.60 20.43 1.86
CA ASP A 101 -3.54 20.71 0.90
C ASP A 101 -2.45 19.59 0.83
N ILE A 102 -2.54 18.59 1.69
CA ILE A 102 -1.75 17.37 1.67
C ILE A 102 -2.71 16.19 1.58
N ALA A 103 -2.51 15.28 0.64
CA ALA A 103 -3.19 13.98 0.60
C ALA A 103 -2.17 12.85 0.75
N MET A 104 -2.45 11.92 1.66
CA MET A 104 -1.54 10.83 2.01
C MET A 104 -2.25 9.48 2.04
N MET A 105 -1.55 8.46 1.62
CA MET A 105 -1.94 7.07 1.81
C MET A 105 -0.83 6.28 2.52
N HIS A 106 -1.22 5.19 3.17
CA HIS A 106 -0.36 4.33 3.96
C HIS A 106 -0.58 2.87 3.59
N ASN A 107 0.48 2.09 3.55
CA ASN A 107 0.43 0.65 3.48
C ASN A 107 1.14 0.06 4.68
N GLY A 108 0.40 -0.69 5.48
CA GLY A 108 0.92 -1.34 6.67
C GLY A 108 0.02 -1.21 7.90
N ASP A 109 0.65 -1.01 9.04
CA ASP A 109 0.03 -0.85 10.34
C ASP A 109 0.95 0.01 11.22
N ILE A 110 0.45 1.12 11.75
CA ILE A 110 1.16 1.97 12.70
C ILE A 110 0.76 1.53 14.10
N ALA A 111 1.57 0.67 14.70
CA ALA A 111 1.23 -0.02 15.95
C ALA A 111 1.05 0.94 17.15
N ASN A 112 1.78 2.05 17.20
CA ASN A 112 1.72 3.05 18.26
C ASN A 112 0.81 4.27 17.92
N PHE A 113 -0.12 4.13 16.98
CA PHE A 113 -0.97 5.25 16.53
C PHE A 113 -1.79 5.89 17.66
N LYS A 114 -2.23 5.11 18.67
CA LYS A 114 -3.05 5.63 19.79
C LYS A 114 -2.31 6.66 20.63
N GLU A 115 -1.01 6.46 20.86
CA GLU A 115 -0.17 7.40 21.59
C GLU A 115 -0.07 8.73 20.83
N HIS A 116 0.19 8.67 19.53
CA HIS A 116 0.26 9.85 18.68
C HIS A 116 -1.12 10.52 18.55
N TRP A 117 -2.19 9.74 18.42
CA TRP A 117 -3.56 10.30 18.38
C TRP A 117 -3.88 11.09 19.64
N ALA A 118 -3.54 10.58 20.83
CA ALA A 118 -3.76 11.28 22.09
C ALA A 118 -3.08 12.65 22.12
N HIS A 119 -1.87 12.77 21.55
CA HIS A 119 -1.13 14.04 21.46
C HIS A 119 -1.69 14.99 20.40
N LEU A 120 -2.14 14.47 19.26
CA LEU A 120 -2.60 15.29 18.13
C LEU A 120 -4.08 15.74 18.27
N LYS A 121 -4.90 14.94 18.93
CA LYS A 121 -6.35 15.16 19.08
C LYS A 121 -6.75 16.57 19.55
N PRO A 122 -6.01 17.27 20.44
CA PRO A 122 -6.38 18.63 20.84
C PRO A 122 -6.25 19.69 19.74
N ASN A 123 -5.38 19.45 18.74
CA ASN A 123 -4.98 20.43 17.74
C ASN A 123 -5.44 20.07 16.32
N HIS A 124 -5.93 18.86 16.09
CA HIS A 124 -6.30 18.34 14.77
C HIS A 124 -7.69 17.72 14.74
N LYS A 125 -8.35 17.88 13.58
CA LYS A 125 -9.63 17.25 13.31
C LYS A 125 -9.45 15.94 12.54
N PHE A 126 -9.66 14.82 13.22
CA PHE A 126 -9.59 13.49 12.61
C PHE A 126 -10.87 13.19 11.82
N LYS A 127 -10.76 13.17 10.50
CA LYS A 127 -11.89 12.92 9.57
C LYS A 127 -12.32 11.44 9.60
N SER A 128 -11.41 10.52 9.95
CA SER A 128 -11.71 9.09 10.09
C SER A 128 -12.31 8.73 11.46
N TYR A 129 -12.46 9.68 12.39
CA TYR A 129 -13.01 9.39 13.70
C TYR A 129 -14.44 8.86 13.59
N ASN A 130 -14.63 7.66 14.14
CA ASN A 130 -15.94 7.03 14.27
C ASN A 130 -16.35 6.96 15.75
N PRO A 131 -17.31 7.79 16.19
CA PRO A 131 -17.73 7.83 17.58
C PRO A 131 -18.42 6.56 18.06
N ALA A 132 -18.98 5.75 17.15
CA ALA A 132 -19.66 4.49 17.50
C ALA A 132 -18.70 3.42 18.05
N ILE A 133 -17.41 3.57 17.81
CA ILE A 133 -16.36 2.62 18.25
C ILE A 133 -15.18 3.32 18.92
N ASP A 134 -15.25 4.65 19.09
CA ASP A 134 -14.15 5.51 19.59
C ASP A 134 -12.82 5.19 18.91
N TRP A 135 -12.80 5.30 17.57
CA TRP A 135 -11.68 4.86 16.75
C TRP A 135 -11.37 5.79 15.60
N ILE A 136 -10.10 5.83 15.20
CA ILE A 136 -9.62 6.46 13.98
C ILE A 136 -8.87 5.43 13.12
N THR A 137 -8.56 5.78 11.88
CA THR A 137 -7.58 5.04 11.09
C THR A 137 -6.18 5.49 11.48
N ASP A 138 -5.32 4.55 11.82
CA ASP A 138 -3.91 4.75 12.17
C ASP A 138 -3.16 5.66 11.19
N SER A 139 -3.47 5.54 9.93
CA SER A 139 -2.84 6.28 8.83
C SER A 139 -3.05 7.79 8.91
N GLU A 140 -4.19 8.26 9.44
CA GLU A 140 -4.49 9.69 9.54
C GLU A 140 -3.58 10.39 10.56
N VAL A 141 -3.09 9.66 11.55
CA VAL A 141 -2.09 10.17 12.50
C VAL A 141 -0.84 10.67 11.78
N ALA A 142 -0.36 9.89 10.81
CA ALA A 142 0.88 10.22 10.11
C ALA A 142 0.77 11.51 9.25
N VAL A 143 -0.37 11.77 8.60
CA VAL A 143 -0.53 13.00 7.82
C VAL A 143 -0.52 14.24 8.71
N HIS A 144 -1.12 14.18 9.90
CA HIS A 144 -1.10 15.29 10.85
C HIS A 144 0.30 15.51 11.44
N MET A 145 1.05 14.43 11.76
CA MET A 145 2.44 14.55 12.21
C MET A 145 3.33 15.23 11.15
N ILE A 146 3.16 14.86 9.87
CA ILE A 146 3.91 15.47 8.77
C ILE A 146 3.51 16.94 8.61
N ASP A 147 2.22 17.26 8.66
CA ASP A 147 1.69 18.62 8.57
C ASP A 147 2.27 19.52 9.67
N ASP A 148 2.40 19.01 10.90
CA ASP A 148 3.00 19.75 12.01
C ASP A 148 4.47 20.11 11.76
N GLU A 149 5.27 19.18 11.22
CA GLU A 149 6.67 19.46 10.90
C GLU A 149 6.77 20.46 9.72
N VAL A 150 5.89 20.32 8.70
CA VAL A 150 5.83 21.26 7.57
C VAL A 150 5.37 22.66 8.00
N LYS A 151 4.47 22.78 8.98
CA LYS A 151 4.06 24.07 9.57
C LYS A 151 5.19 24.74 10.36
N LYS A 152 6.12 23.95 10.91
CA LYS A 152 7.33 24.46 11.58
C LYS A 152 8.43 24.90 10.59
N GLY A 153 8.24 24.68 9.30
CA GLY A 153 9.15 25.10 8.23
C GLY A 153 9.98 23.98 7.59
N ALA A 154 9.78 22.71 7.98
CA ALA A 154 10.45 21.59 7.35
C ALA A 154 9.97 21.38 5.89
N GLY A 155 10.87 20.96 5.01
CA GLY A 155 10.50 20.37 3.72
C GLY A 155 9.87 18.99 3.91
N PHE A 156 9.22 18.41 2.86
CA PHE A 156 8.60 17.09 2.98
C PHE A 156 9.62 15.97 3.21
N ASP A 157 10.81 16.06 2.64
CA ASP A 157 11.91 15.13 2.90
C ASP A 157 12.33 15.15 4.38
N GLU A 158 12.51 16.32 4.94
CA GLU A 158 12.85 16.49 6.36
C GLU A 158 11.71 16.03 7.27
N ALA A 159 10.46 16.47 6.99
CA ALA A 159 9.29 16.07 7.77
C ALA A 159 9.12 14.53 7.79
N LEU A 160 9.29 13.86 6.65
CA LEU A 160 9.24 12.40 6.58
C LEU A 160 10.38 11.74 7.39
N ARG A 161 11.60 12.28 7.35
CA ARG A 161 12.73 11.79 8.16
C ARG A 161 12.52 12.00 9.65
N MET A 162 11.83 13.06 10.06
CA MET A 162 11.50 13.34 11.46
C MET A 162 10.35 12.49 11.98
N VAL A 163 9.36 12.20 11.14
CA VAL A 163 8.14 11.45 11.51
C VAL A 163 8.37 9.93 11.49
N MET A 164 8.99 9.40 10.44
CA MET A 164 9.12 7.96 10.27
C MET A 164 9.82 7.22 11.44
N PRO A 165 10.88 7.74 12.08
CA PRO A 165 11.48 7.09 13.25
C PRO A 165 10.56 6.99 14.47
N LYS A 166 9.55 7.87 14.57
CA LYS A 166 8.57 7.89 15.68
C LYS A 166 7.48 6.84 15.51
N LEU A 167 7.27 6.33 14.29
CA LEU A 167 6.25 5.32 13.99
C LEU A 167 6.80 3.91 14.18
N THR A 168 6.01 3.02 14.78
CA THR A 168 6.33 1.59 14.91
C THR A 168 5.40 0.75 14.04
N GLY A 169 5.84 -0.46 13.66
CA GLY A 169 5.08 -1.37 12.83
C GLY A 169 5.50 -1.35 11.35
N GLN A 170 4.58 -1.73 10.49
CA GLN A 170 4.82 -1.81 9.05
C GLN A 170 4.39 -0.52 8.36
N VAL A 171 5.35 0.25 7.81
CA VAL A 171 5.05 1.60 7.33
C VAL A 171 5.63 1.86 5.94
N LEU A 172 4.75 2.17 4.99
CA LEU A 172 5.03 2.90 3.77
C LEU A 172 4.04 4.06 3.70
N LEU A 173 4.54 5.28 3.73
CA LEU A 173 3.77 6.50 3.51
C LEU A 173 3.97 6.99 2.08
N CYS A 174 2.91 7.47 1.45
CA CYS A 174 2.97 8.14 0.15
C CYS A 174 2.07 9.37 0.16
N LEU A 175 2.61 10.51 -0.23
CA LEU A 175 1.89 11.77 -0.21
C LEU A 175 2.09 12.61 -1.49
N ILE A 176 1.09 13.45 -1.74
CA ILE A 176 1.09 14.57 -2.68
C ILE A 176 0.66 15.83 -1.96
N SER A 177 1.13 17.01 -2.42
CA SER A 177 0.81 18.28 -1.78
C SER A 177 0.71 19.42 -2.77
N GLU A 178 -0.13 20.42 -2.44
CA GLU A 178 -0.21 21.69 -3.18
C GLU A 178 1.08 22.51 -3.13
N LYS A 179 1.92 22.30 -2.10
CA LYS A 179 3.22 22.98 -1.97
C LYS A 179 4.29 22.46 -2.93
N GLU A 180 4.20 21.17 -3.32
CA GLU A 180 5.06 20.53 -4.32
C GLU A 180 4.21 19.79 -5.35
N PRO A 181 3.47 20.51 -6.23
CA PRO A 181 2.42 19.92 -7.06
C PRO A 181 2.91 18.91 -8.12
N ASP A 182 4.20 18.94 -8.43
CA ASP A 182 4.85 18.06 -9.43
C ASP A 182 5.63 16.89 -8.79
N THR A 183 5.33 16.59 -7.51
CA THR A 183 6.11 15.61 -6.73
C THR A 183 5.18 14.59 -6.05
N ILE A 184 5.62 13.33 -6.02
CA ILE A 184 5.12 12.31 -5.09
C ILE A 184 6.27 11.94 -4.16
N TRP A 185 6.04 12.00 -2.87
CA TRP A 185 6.96 11.54 -1.84
C TRP A 185 6.55 10.18 -1.29
N LEU A 186 7.54 9.28 -1.12
CA LEU A 186 7.35 8.01 -0.40
C LEU A 186 8.42 7.89 0.68
N ALA A 187 7.98 7.40 1.84
CA ALA A 187 8.87 6.94 2.90
C ALA A 187 8.56 5.46 3.16
N ASN A 188 9.49 4.58 2.83
CA ASN A 188 9.29 3.13 2.87
C ASN A 188 10.32 2.44 3.74
N ARG A 189 9.89 1.66 4.72
CA ARG A 189 10.76 0.74 5.46
C ARG A 189 10.92 -0.59 4.71
N TRP A 190 9.85 -1.40 4.69
CA TRP A 190 9.88 -2.77 4.17
C TRP A 190 8.72 -3.13 3.24
N GLN A 191 7.78 -2.19 3.03
CA GLN A 191 6.56 -2.53 2.33
C GLN A 191 6.81 -2.74 0.82
N PRO A 192 5.93 -3.52 0.16
CA PRO A 192 6.00 -3.76 -1.27
C PRO A 192 5.99 -2.44 -2.06
N CYS A 193 6.99 -2.27 -2.93
CA CYS A 193 7.16 -1.07 -3.75
C CYS A 193 7.92 -1.40 -5.03
N TYR A 194 7.30 -1.19 -6.18
CA TYR A 194 7.94 -1.24 -7.50
C TYR A 194 7.87 0.13 -8.15
N VAL A 195 8.99 0.62 -8.66
CA VAL A 195 9.07 1.89 -9.38
C VAL A 195 9.39 1.61 -10.83
N GLY A 196 8.56 2.17 -11.71
CA GLY A 196 8.74 2.19 -13.15
C GLY A 196 9.03 3.60 -13.64
N VAL A 197 10.15 3.79 -14.35
CA VAL A 197 10.57 5.09 -14.89
C VAL A 197 10.54 5.04 -16.41
N GLY A 198 9.75 5.92 -17.03
CA GLY A 198 9.69 6.18 -18.46
C GLY A 198 10.50 7.41 -18.86
N ASN A 199 10.24 7.97 -20.06
CA ASN A 199 10.91 9.20 -20.52
C ASN A 199 10.45 10.42 -19.70
N ASP A 200 9.15 10.66 -19.70
CA ASP A 200 8.50 11.83 -19.07
C ASP A 200 7.42 11.41 -18.07
N GLU A 201 7.48 10.18 -17.60
CA GLU A 201 6.53 9.62 -16.66
C GLU A 201 7.19 8.70 -15.65
N VAL A 202 6.60 8.62 -14.47
CA VAL A 202 6.98 7.68 -13.41
C VAL A 202 5.71 7.08 -12.83
N MET A 203 5.73 5.79 -12.62
CA MET A 203 4.67 5.08 -11.91
C MET A 203 5.27 4.19 -10.83
N TRP A 204 4.68 4.18 -9.65
CA TRP A 204 5.02 3.22 -8.62
C TRP A 204 3.78 2.45 -8.17
N THR A 205 3.96 1.22 -7.77
CA THR A 205 2.87 0.31 -7.36
C THR A 205 3.33 -0.63 -6.26
N SER A 206 2.40 -1.15 -5.47
CA SER A 206 2.70 -2.15 -4.46
C SER A 206 3.12 -3.49 -5.06
N SER A 207 2.54 -3.90 -6.17
CA SER A 207 2.89 -5.16 -6.86
C SER A 207 3.17 -4.93 -8.35
N LYS A 208 4.10 -5.70 -8.91
CA LYS A 208 4.59 -5.53 -10.28
C LYS A 208 3.46 -5.50 -11.33
N VAL A 209 2.39 -6.27 -11.12
CA VAL A 209 1.23 -6.30 -12.01
C VAL A 209 0.54 -4.93 -12.16
N GLY A 210 0.65 -4.05 -11.16
CA GLY A 210 0.12 -2.69 -11.24
C GLY A 210 0.80 -1.82 -12.30
N LEU A 211 2.01 -2.16 -12.75
CA LEU A 211 2.74 -1.45 -13.81
C LEU A 211 2.34 -1.89 -15.22
N GLU A 212 1.62 -3.01 -15.37
CA GLU A 212 1.26 -3.56 -16.69
C GLU A 212 0.58 -2.56 -17.65
N PRO A 213 -0.27 -1.60 -17.17
CA PRO A 213 -0.92 -0.65 -18.08
C PRO A 213 0.03 0.22 -18.91
N ILE A 214 1.28 0.44 -18.42
CA ILE A 214 2.29 1.27 -19.12
C ILE A 214 3.65 0.57 -19.19
N LYS A 215 3.70 -0.73 -19.00
CA LYS A 215 4.96 -1.49 -18.88
C LYS A 215 5.90 -1.31 -20.07
N ASN A 216 5.34 -1.26 -21.28
CA ASN A 216 6.12 -1.17 -22.51
C ASN A 216 6.76 0.21 -22.73
N GLU A 217 6.27 1.24 -22.04
CA GLU A 217 6.79 2.60 -22.07
C GLU A 217 7.82 2.88 -20.97
N LEU A 218 7.95 1.95 -20.03
CA LEU A 218 8.90 2.05 -18.94
C LEU A 218 10.29 1.55 -19.37
N LYS A 219 11.29 2.40 -19.27
CA LYS A 219 12.70 2.06 -19.53
C LYS A 219 13.31 1.21 -18.44
N ARG A 220 12.84 1.39 -17.22
CA ARG A 220 13.37 0.72 -16.03
C ARG A 220 12.25 0.42 -15.05
N ILE A 221 12.24 -0.82 -14.55
CA ILE A 221 11.39 -1.25 -13.43
C ILE A 221 12.29 -1.86 -12.37
N TYR A 222 12.14 -1.44 -11.12
CA TYR A 222 12.94 -1.95 -10.02
C TYR A 222 12.21 -1.84 -8.68
N GLN A 223 12.68 -2.55 -7.68
CA GLN A 223 12.30 -2.38 -6.28
C GLN A 223 13.33 -1.47 -5.61
N PRO A 224 12.95 -0.33 -5.03
CA PRO A 224 13.85 0.46 -4.22
C PRO A 224 14.37 -0.34 -3.02
N SER A 225 15.54 0.05 -2.52
CA SER A 225 16.08 -0.53 -1.29
C SER A 225 15.11 -0.31 -0.12
N LYS A 226 15.17 -1.19 0.87
CA LYS A 226 14.45 -1.00 2.13
C LYS A 226 14.96 0.26 2.83
N ASN A 227 14.16 0.84 3.71
CA ASN A 227 14.49 2.07 4.41
C ASN A 227 14.84 3.23 3.45
N SER A 228 13.93 3.49 2.51
CA SER A 228 14.10 4.50 1.47
C SER A 228 13.16 5.68 1.63
N LEU A 229 13.70 6.88 1.43
CA LEU A 229 12.99 8.09 1.07
C LEU A 229 13.07 8.24 -0.45
N ILE A 230 11.91 8.34 -1.10
CA ILE A 230 11.84 8.36 -2.56
C ILE A 230 11.09 9.61 -2.99
N LYS A 231 11.75 10.43 -3.80
CA LYS A 231 11.14 11.56 -4.50
C LYS A 231 10.89 11.16 -5.95
N LEU A 232 9.62 11.12 -6.33
CA LEU A 232 9.22 10.94 -7.71
C LEU A 232 8.89 12.28 -8.32
N THR A 233 9.47 12.56 -9.47
CA THR A 233 9.17 13.69 -10.32
C THR A 233 9.05 13.21 -11.77
N ARG A 234 8.68 14.07 -12.69
CA ARG A 234 8.48 13.70 -14.09
C ARG A 234 9.74 13.01 -14.69
N GLY A 235 9.60 11.77 -15.10
CA GLY A 235 10.68 10.96 -15.69
C GLY A 235 11.84 10.61 -14.74
N LYS A 236 11.69 10.88 -13.44
CA LYS A 236 12.79 10.66 -12.46
C LYS A 236 12.27 10.10 -11.14
N ALA A 237 13.02 9.17 -10.59
CA ALA A 237 12.88 8.69 -9.22
C ALA A 237 14.23 8.83 -8.49
N ASP A 238 14.26 9.65 -7.46
CA ASP A 238 15.41 9.85 -6.58
C ASP A 238 15.22 9.04 -5.31
N VAL A 239 16.15 8.14 -5.01
CA VAL A 239 16.06 7.20 -3.90
C VAL A 239 17.22 7.45 -2.94
N GLN A 240 16.88 7.77 -1.71
CA GLN A 240 17.84 8.07 -0.65
C GLN A 240 17.57 7.17 0.56
N VAL A 241 18.56 7.01 1.45
CA VAL A 241 18.36 6.35 2.75
C VAL A 241 17.40 7.21 3.58
N LEU A 242 16.33 6.61 4.11
CA LEU A 242 15.33 7.31 4.92
C LEU A 242 15.85 7.64 6.32
N ASP A 243 16.32 6.65 7.04
CA ASP A 243 16.85 6.76 8.40
C ASP A 243 18.18 5.99 8.47
N PRO A 244 19.33 6.68 8.57
CA PRO A 244 20.63 6.02 8.62
C PRO A 244 20.83 5.15 9.88
N ASN A 245 20.03 5.37 10.92
CA ASN A 245 20.10 4.61 12.16
C ASN A 245 19.16 3.38 12.17
N TYR A 246 18.30 3.26 11.14
CA TYR A 246 17.37 2.13 11.06
C TYR A 246 18.09 0.84 10.69
N LYS A 247 18.00 -0.16 11.56
CA LYS A 247 18.60 -1.48 11.32
C LYS A 247 17.83 -2.24 10.24
N ILE A 248 18.48 -2.48 9.11
CA ILE A 248 17.97 -3.40 8.08
C ILE A 248 18.36 -4.82 8.49
N VAL A 249 17.37 -5.69 8.60
CA VAL A 249 17.60 -7.12 8.86
C VAL A 249 17.77 -7.84 7.53
N ASP A 250 18.94 -8.46 7.32
CA ASP A 250 19.17 -9.29 6.13
C ASP A 250 18.54 -10.67 6.33
N MET A 251 17.46 -10.91 5.63
CA MET A 251 16.72 -12.16 5.68
C MET A 251 16.87 -12.90 4.35
N LYS A 252 17.46 -14.08 4.39
CA LYS A 252 17.63 -14.94 3.20
C LYS A 252 16.47 -15.91 3.07
N LEU A 253 15.62 -15.67 2.07
CA LEU A 253 14.50 -16.55 1.75
C LEU A 253 14.98 -17.90 1.18
N ASN A 254 14.66 -18.99 1.84
CA ASN A 254 14.82 -20.31 1.26
C ASN A 254 13.65 -20.64 0.33
N LYS A 255 13.80 -20.26 -0.94
CA LYS A 255 12.76 -20.46 -1.97
C LYS A 255 12.35 -21.93 -2.13
N ARG A 256 13.25 -22.89 -1.87
CA ARG A 256 12.91 -24.33 -1.97
C ARG A 256 11.89 -24.72 -0.90
N ILE A 257 12.14 -24.37 0.36
CA ILE A 257 11.21 -24.67 1.46
C ILE A 257 9.86 -24.00 1.22
N LEU A 258 9.86 -22.74 0.76
CA LEU A 258 8.63 -22.03 0.45
C LEU A 258 7.84 -22.69 -0.68
N LYS A 259 8.49 -23.09 -1.78
CA LYS A 259 7.86 -23.81 -2.89
C LYS A 259 7.26 -25.14 -2.45
N GLU A 260 8.02 -25.94 -1.70
CA GLU A 260 7.54 -27.20 -1.14
C GLU A 260 6.31 -27.01 -0.24
N GLY A 261 6.33 -25.99 0.63
CA GLY A 261 5.19 -25.64 1.49
C GLY A 261 3.94 -25.24 0.70
N ILE A 262 4.10 -24.37 -0.33
CA ILE A 262 2.99 -23.98 -1.22
C ILE A 262 2.38 -25.20 -1.91
N LEU A 263 3.20 -26.05 -2.53
CA LEU A 263 2.72 -27.24 -3.24
C LEU A 263 2.02 -28.23 -2.31
N SER A 264 2.57 -28.44 -1.11
CA SER A 264 1.96 -29.29 -0.09
C SER A 264 0.58 -28.78 0.34
N ILE A 265 0.42 -27.46 0.55
CA ILE A 265 -0.87 -26.87 0.92
C ILE A 265 -1.86 -27.00 -0.23
N LEU A 266 -1.45 -26.67 -1.46
CA LEU A 266 -2.31 -26.73 -2.64
C LEU A 266 -2.65 -28.17 -3.07
N SER A 267 -1.94 -29.19 -2.60
CA SER A 267 -2.32 -30.61 -2.82
C SER A 267 -3.59 -31.01 -2.07
N VAL A 268 -3.96 -30.23 -1.05
CA VAL A 268 -5.15 -30.48 -0.22
C VAL A 268 -6.36 -29.69 -0.71
N ALA A 269 -6.17 -28.42 -1.12
CA ALA A 269 -7.27 -27.57 -1.57
C ALA A 269 -6.78 -26.39 -2.40
N ASP A 270 -7.64 -25.93 -3.33
CA ASP A 270 -7.48 -24.63 -4.00
C ASP A 270 -7.67 -23.49 -2.98
N LEU A 271 -6.73 -22.56 -2.95
CA LEU A 271 -6.78 -21.43 -2.00
C LEU A 271 -6.61 -20.09 -2.71
N ASP A 272 -7.29 -19.09 -2.18
CA ASP A 272 -6.98 -17.70 -2.55
C ASP A 272 -5.64 -17.26 -1.93
N PHE A 273 -5.10 -16.15 -2.47
CA PHE A 273 -3.82 -15.60 -2.05
C PHE A 273 -3.72 -15.45 -0.52
N LEU A 274 -4.75 -14.90 0.10
CA LEU A 274 -4.72 -14.59 1.52
C LEU A 274 -4.78 -15.86 2.38
N ARG A 275 -5.63 -16.81 2.02
CA ARG A 275 -5.71 -18.11 2.71
C ARG A 275 -4.43 -18.89 2.58
N LEU A 276 -3.82 -18.90 1.39
CA LEU A 276 -2.53 -19.55 1.17
C LEU A 276 -1.43 -18.87 2.01
N TRP A 277 -1.42 -17.53 2.05
CA TRP A 277 -0.52 -16.76 2.91
C TRP A 277 -0.66 -17.13 4.40
N TYR A 278 -1.88 -17.17 4.93
CA TYR A 278 -2.11 -17.51 6.33
C TYR A 278 -1.85 -18.99 6.65
N ALA A 279 -2.08 -19.89 5.71
CA ALA A 279 -1.74 -21.30 5.88
C ALA A 279 -0.24 -21.49 6.04
N LEU A 280 0.58 -20.76 5.28
CA LEU A 280 2.03 -20.73 5.41
C LEU A 280 2.49 -20.07 6.71
N ASP A 281 1.87 -18.94 7.09
CA ASP A 281 2.24 -18.19 8.31
C ASP A 281 2.11 -19.09 9.57
N LYS A 282 1.10 -19.92 9.62
CA LYS A 282 0.91 -20.83 10.74
C LYS A 282 1.98 -21.93 10.85
N THR A 283 2.58 -22.32 9.74
CA THR A 283 3.36 -23.55 9.68
C THR A 283 4.82 -23.35 9.26
N ASN A 284 5.17 -22.37 8.43
CA ASN A 284 6.42 -22.43 7.68
C ASN A 284 7.23 -21.14 7.57
N TRP A 285 6.71 -19.95 7.90
CA TRP A 285 7.46 -18.72 7.62
C TRP A 285 8.78 -18.64 8.36
N ALA A 286 8.81 -18.96 9.65
CA ALA A 286 10.04 -18.99 10.43
C ALA A 286 11.04 -20.00 9.83
N LYS A 287 10.59 -21.21 9.50
CA LYS A 287 11.42 -22.25 8.85
C LYS A 287 11.94 -21.79 7.48
N THR A 288 11.13 -21.07 6.71
CA THR A 288 11.51 -20.55 5.39
C THR A 288 12.71 -19.58 5.48
N TYR A 289 12.84 -18.88 6.59
CA TYR A 289 13.96 -17.99 6.86
C TYR A 289 15.04 -18.60 7.76
N GLY A 290 14.85 -19.81 8.25
CA GLY A 290 15.80 -20.50 9.13
C GLY A 290 15.93 -19.86 10.51
N ILE A 291 14.84 -19.30 11.02
CA ILE A 291 14.77 -18.62 12.33
C ILE A 291 13.66 -19.23 13.19
N GLU A 292 13.68 -18.92 14.47
CA GLU A 292 12.65 -19.34 15.40
C GLU A 292 11.35 -18.54 15.24
N GLN A 293 10.21 -19.11 15.63
CA GLN A 293 8.89 -18.51 15.46
C GLN A 293 8.76 -17.17 16.23
N GLU A 294 9.33 -17.08 17.40
CA GLU A 294 9.29 -15.86 18.21
C GLU A 294 10.18 -14.76 17.61
N GLU A 295 11.32 -15.11 17.04
CA GLU A 295 12.17 -14.18 16.29
C GLU A 295 11.44 -13.67 15.06
N TRP A 296 10.73 -14.51 14.32
CA TRP A 296 9.89 -14.11 13.19
C TRP A 296 8.82 -13.09 13.60
N LYS A 297 8.12 -13.34 14.72
CA LYS A 297 7.12 -12.40 15.25
C LYS A 297 7.75 -11.06 15.65
N ALA A 298 8.91 -11.08 16.31
CA ALA A 298 9.65 -9.88 16.70
C ALA A 298 10.09 -9.07 15.48
N LEU A 299 10.62 -9.71 14.44
CA LEU A 299 11.02 -9.03 13.21
C LEU A 299 9.84 -8.33 12.52
N ARG A 300 8.67 -8.94 12.51
CA ARG A 300 7.46 -8.30 11.95
C ARG A 300 7.00 -7.11 12.78
N ARG A 301 7.00 -7.23 14.10
CA ARG A 301 6.54 -6.18 15.02
C ARG A 301 7.53 -5.01 15.08
N ASP A 302 8.81 -5.30 15.30
CA ASP A 302 9.81 -4.29 15.65
C ASP A 302 10.46 -3.65 14.41
N TYR A 303 10.61 -4.43 13.33
CA TYR A 303 11.25 -3.96 12.09
C TYR A 303 10.28 -3.86 10.91
N GLY A 304 9.00 -4.17 11.09
CA GLY A 304 8.00 -4.05 10.06
C GLY A 304 8.26 -4.92 8.81
N VAL A 305 8.93 -6.05 8.97
CA VAL A 305 9.32 -6.92 7.86
C VAL A 305 8.11 -7.36 7.06
N SER A 306 8.12 -7.13 5.75
CA SER A 306 7.13 -7.63 4.80
C SER A 306 7.76 -8.54 3.77
N ILE A 307 7.14 -9.69 3.54
CA ILE A 307 7.58 -10.72 2.60
C ILE A 307 6.60 -10.95 1.45
N VAL A 308 5.68 -10.02 1.24
CA VAL A 308 4.64 -10.16 0.19
C VAL A 308 5.24 -10.26 -1.20
N ASN A 309 6.17 -9.38 -1.56
CA ASN A 309 6.78 -9.43 -2.89
C ASN A 309 7.56 -10.73 -3.11
N PRO A 310 8.46 -11.17 -2.19
CA PRO A 310 9.09 -12.49 -2.31
C PRO A 310 8.10 -13.64 -2.46
N PHE A 311 6.96 -13.59 -1.77
CA PHE A 311 5.93 -14.61 -1.90
C PHE A 311 5.26 -14.59 -3.28
N ILE A 312 4.89 -13.40 -3.79
CA ILE A 312 4.33 -13.24 -5.13
C ILE A 312 5.32 -13.76 -6.19
N GLU A 313 6.61 -13.41 -6.07
CA GLU A 313 7.65 -13.87 -6.99
C GLU A 313 7.76 -15.40 -7.02
N VAL A 314 7.70 -16.06 -5.86
CA VAL A 314 7.73 -17.55 -5.79
C VAL A 314 6.47 -18.15 -6.40
N LEU A 315 5.29 -17.55 -6.22
CA LEU A 315 4.07 -18.01 -6.89
C LEU A 315 4.18 -17.85 -8.42
N ASP A 316 4.71 -16.74 -8.91
CA ASP A 316 4.93 -16.51 -10.34
C ASP A 316 5.93 -17.52 -10.91
N GLU A 317 7.04 -17.82 -10.21
CA GLU A 317 7.99 -18.88 -10.60
C GLU A 317 7.33 -20.27 -10.69
N LEU A 318 6.41 -20.59 -9.77
CA LEU A 318 5.68 -21.87 -9.81
C LEU A 318 4.66 -21.93 -10.95
N ILE A 319 4.03 -20.80 -11.30
CA ILE A 319 3.15 -20.68 -12.45
C ILE A 319 3.93 -20.87 -13.76
N GLU A 320 5.05 -20.16 -13.90
CA GLU A 320 5.94 -20.25 -15.08
C GLU A 320 6.49 -21.68 -15.25
N ALA A 321 6.78 -22.37 -14.17
CA ALA A 321 7.20 -23.77 -14.16
C ALA A 321 6.06 -24.78 -14.39
N GLY A 322 4.83 -24.32 -14.60
CA GLY A 322 3.65 -25.17 -14.83
C GLY A 322 3.29 -26.07 -13.62
N LYS A 323 3.68 -25.69 -12.41
CA LYS A 323 3.41 -26.44 -11.18
C LYS A 323 2.08 -26.07 -10.54
N ILE A 324 1.67 -24.81 -10.71
CA ILE A 324 0.40 -24.28 -10.20
C ILE A 324 -0.29 -23.44 -11.29
N LYS A 325 -1.59 -23.32 -11.15
CA LYS A 325 -2.46 -22.47 -11.98
C LYS A 325 -2.97 -21.30 -11.16
N LYS A 326 -3.17 -20.15 -11.81
CA LYS A 326 -3.78 -18.96 -11.22
C LYS A 326 -5.02 -18.58 -12.03
N ARG A 327 -6.15 -18.37 -11.36
CA ARG A 327 -7.38 -17.85 -11.94
C ARG A 327 -7.97 -16.74 -11.06
N ILE A 328 -8.85 -15.92 -11.61
CA ILE A 328 -9.63 -14.96 -10.81
C ILE A 328 -10.95 -15.62 -10.43
N ASP A 329 -11.30 -15.55 -9.17
CA ASP A 329 -12.60 -15.92 -8.61
C ASP A 329 -13.19 -14.71 -7.86
N TYR A 330 -14.52 -14.71 -7.65
CA TYR A 330 -15.22 -13.64 -6.97
C TYR A 330 -15.82 -14.17 -5.68
N ARG A 331 -15.39 -13.59 -4.55
CA ARG A 331 -15.79 -14.00 -3.21
C ARG A 331 -16.66 -12.94 -2.57
N ALA A 332 -17.72 -13.39 -1.90
CA ALA A 332 -18.47 -12.50 -1.01
C ALA A 332 -17.62 -12.22 0.24
N GLU A 333 -17.33 -10.96 0.50
CA GLU A 333 -16.55 -10.50 1.66
C GLU A 333 -17.16 -9.22 2.25
N GLY A 334 -17.43 -9.25 3.55
CA GLY A 334 -17.95 -8.09 4.28
C GLY A 334 -19.23 -7.52 3.66
N CYS A 335 -19.35 -6.19 3.67
CA CYS A 335 -20.44 -5.44 3.06
C CYS A 335 -20.24 -5.09 1.58
N TYR A 336 -19.13 -5.52 0.96
CA TYR A 336 -18.71 -5.10 -0.39
C TYR A 336 -19.30 -5.95 -1.52
N GLY A 337 -20.05 -7.00 -1.20
CA GLY A 337 -20.52 -7.94 -2.20
C GLY A 337 -19.40 -8.87 -2.69
N LYS A 338 -19.27 -9.00 -4.02
CA LYS A 338 -18.26 -9.88 -4.61
C LYS A 338 -16.96 -9.13 -4.90
N THR A 339 -15.88 -9.53 -4.22
CA THR A 339 -14.53 -9.03 -4.47
C THR A 339 -13.72 -10.02 -5.31
N PRO A 340 -12.85 -9.55 -6.24
CA PRO A 340 -11.98 -10.43 -7.01
C PRO A 340 -10.88 -11.02 -6.12
N ARG A 341 -10.55 -12.32 -6.32
CA ARG A 341 -9.45 -12.99 -5.64
C ARG A 341 -8.68 -13.86 -6.61
N PHE A 342 -7.35 -13.81 -6.57
CA PHE A 342 -6.52 -14.82 -7.21
C PHE A 342 -6.63 -16.13 -6.45
N MET A 343 -7.11 -17.14 -7.16
CA MET A 343 -7.16 -18.53 -6.68
C MET A 343 -6.01 -19.31 -7.29
N TYR A 344 -5.37 -20.11 -6.47
CA TYR A 344 -4.27 -20.99 -6.84
C TYR A 344 -4.67 -22.42 -6.66
N SER A 345 -4.27 -23.29 -7.61
CA SER A 345 -4.46 -24.74 -7.60
C SER A 345 -3.21 -25.42 -8.12
N LEU A 346 -3.04 -26.70 -7.87
CA LEU A 346 -2.07 -27.51 -8.62
C LEU A 346 -2.39 -27.49 -10.12
N ALA A 347 -1.37 -27.64 -10.95
CA ALA A 347 -1.49 -27.60 -12.40
C ALA A 347 -2.21 -28.83 -12.97
#